data_88100190c1621b8d6fdaee5efaf84b3f
#
_entry.id   88100190c1621b8d6fdaee5efaf84b3f
#
_cell.length_a   1.000
_cell.length_b   1.000
_cell.length_c   1.000
_cell.angle_alpha   90.00
_cell.angle_beta   90.00
_cell.angle_gamma   90.00
#
_symmetry.space_group_name_H-M   'P 1'
#
loop_
_entity.id
_entity.type
_entity.pdbx_description
1 polymer ?
#
loop_
_entity_poly.entity_id
_entity_poly.type
_entity_poly.pdbx_seq_one_letter_code
_entity_poly.pdbx_strand_id
1 'polypeptide(L)'
;PIQRCSCNIIRYQDCLAISETGQGKTAVFLIPIIRNLLLRESIPPKKEVPQFPQVIVIAPTRELAIQIYDQAKRFTVYTKLFDRIKITYGGASIDDQADEIEKGCQIIIATLGRLVDFVNREIISLEQVRYLVIDEADKQLMEGFEECLNQFLQHQDLPGKSFRRTIMTSATMTPDVQLLAKEQLSDKSYYCQVGELNHANRNIRQEIIRCYSHSKFKLLKDVLQRADVKDGKTIIFVNQRKLCMTYSFQLRNAGVCGAVETIHGDRHQQDRETALRRFKEGDVQILIATDLIGRGIHIPNVQTVINVDLPEKILDYINRIGRTGRIGHNGKSISFYDPSNDSIMAERLCKVLAQNDQELPDFLTQETFMHNRERYRQIAQTTMNSGMYLESRSNLCGPGIPGFDLDEEW
;
A
#
# COMPACT_ATOMS: atom_id res chain seq x y z
N PRO A 1 6.87 3.77 -17.48
CA PRO A 1 8.24 3.24 -17.39
C PRO A 1 8.29 1.81 -16.90
N ILE A 2 7.72 1.45 -15.72
CA ILE A 2 7.80 0.09 -15.17
C ILE A 2 7.27 -0.98 -16.14
N GLN A 3 6.20 -0.71 -16.88
CA GLN A 3 5.65 -1.62 -17.87
C GLN A 3 6.62 -1.90 -19.02
N ARG A 4 7.34 -0.89 -19.49
CA ARG A 4 8.33 -1.05 -20.59
C ARG A 4 9.50 -1.93 -20.17
N CYS A 5 9.95 -1.83 -18.92
CA CYS A 5 11.04 -2.64 -18.39
C CYS A 5 10.59 -4.09 -18.11
N SER A 6 9.46 -4.26 -17.43
CA SER A 6 9.11 -5.54 -16.81
C SER A 6 8.25 -6.47 -17.70
N CYS A 7 7.37 -5.95 -18.57
CA CYS A 7 6.45 -6.79 -19.33
C CYS A 7 7.14 -7.82 -20.24
N ASN A 8 8.29 -7.49 -20.84
CA ASN A 8 9.03 -8.43 -21.66
C ASN A 8 9.77 -9.47 -20.82
N ILE A 9 10.25 -9.09 -19.65
CA ILE A 9 11.00 -9.94 -18.73
C ILE A 9 10.09 -11.02 -18.15
N ILE A 10 8.92 -10.65 -17.65
CA ILE A 10 7.93 -11.54 -17.01
C ILE A 10 7.47 -12.68 -17.95
N ARG A 11 7.60 -12.50 -19.25
CA ARG A 11 7.31 -13.57 -20.22
C ARG A 11 8.22 -14.80 -20.06
N TYR A 12 9.44 -14.60 -19.60
CA TYR A 12 10.48 -15.63 -19.63
C TYR A 12 11.15 -15.87 -18.28
N GLN A 13 11.07 -14.92 -17.33
CA GLN A 13 11.82 -14.97 -16.10
C GLN A 13 11.02 -14.41 -14.92
N ASP A 14 11.46 -14.74 -13.73
CA ASP A 14 10.96 -14.16 -12.49
C ASP A 14 11.34 -12.69 -12.40
N CYS A 15 10.51 -11.91 -11.72
CA CYS A 15 10.71 -10.47 -11.66
C CYS A 15 10.28 -9.90 -10.30
N LEU A 16 11.14 -9.07 -9.71
CA LEU A 16 10.77 -8.15 -8.64
C LEU A 16 10.64 -6.75 -9.24
N ALA A 17 9.41 -6.24 -9.30
CA ALA A 17 9.09 -4.92 -9.86
C ALA A 17 8.80 -3.93 -8.75
N ILE A 18 9.69 -2.95 -8.57
CA ILE A 18 9.56 -1.92 -7.55
C ILE A 18 9.26 -0.58 -8.19
N SER A 19 8.17 0.02 -7.76
CA SER A 19 7.81 1.39 -8.14
C SER A 19 6.72 1.92 -7.21
N GLU A 20 6.58 3.22 -7.16
CA GLU A 20 5.50 3.89 -6.42
C GLU A 20 4.12 3.34 -6.78
N THR A 21 3.16 3.53 -5.88
CA THR A 21 1.76 3.17 -6.14
C THR A 21 1.19 4.02 -7.29
N GLY A 22 0.35 3.41 -8.13
CA GLY A 22 -0.26 4.11 -9.27
C GLY A 22 0.57 4.14 -10.56
N GLN A 23 1.78 3.59 -10.58
CA GLN A 23 2.64 3.51 -11.77
C GLN A 23 2.26 2.38 -12.75
N GLY A 24 1.15 1.69 -12.51
CA GLY A 24 0.64 0.65 -13.40
C GLY A 24 1.24 -0.73 -13.21
N LYS A 25 1.72 -1.07 -12.00
CA LYS A 25 2.26 -2.39 -11.64
C LYS A 25 1.34 -3.55 -11.99
N THR A 26 0.04 -3.41 -11.78
CA THR A 26 -0.96 -4.46 -12.08
C THR A 26 -0.94 -4.89 -13.55
N ALA A 27 -0.82 -3.94 -14.48
CA ALA A 27 -0.71 -4.25 -15.90
C ALA A 27 0.62 -4.94 -16.26
N VAL A 28 1.68 -4.69 -15.49
CA VAL A 28 3.01 -5.29 -15.66
C VAL A 28 2.95 -6.81 -15.65
N PHE A 29 2.21 -7.39 -14.73
CA PHE A 29 2.10 -8.86 -14.64
C PHE A 29 0.87 -9.40 -15.38
N LEU A 30 -0.28 -8.74 -15.37
CA LEU A 30 -1.49 -9.25 -16.02
C LEU A 30 -1.33 -9.41 -17.53
N ILE A 31 -0.80 -8.41 -18.22
CA ILE A 31 -0.71 -8.44 -19.70
C ILE A 31 0.16 -9.60 -20.20
N PRO A 32 1.41 -9.79 -19.74
CA PRO A 32 2.23 -10.88 -20.23
C PRO A 32 1.71 -12.27 -19.82
N ILE A 33 1.11 -12.40 -18.62
CA ILE A 33 0.50 -13.65 -18.15
C ILE A 33 -0.69 -14.01 -19.03
N ILE A 34 -1.65 -13.12 -19.21
CA ILE A 34 -2.83 -13.32 -20.06
C ILE A 34 -2.40 -13.68 -21.48
N ARG A 35 -1.45 -12.95 -22.06
CA ARG A 35 -0.91 -13.25 -23.39
C ARG A 35 -0.34 -14.67 -23.46
N ASN A 36 0.46 -15.09 -22.47
CA ASN A 36 1.05 -16.42 -22.46
C ASN A 36 0.01 -17.54 -22.32
N LEU A 37 -1.07 -17.31 -21.55
CA LEU A 37 -2.17 -18.26 -21.45
C LEU A 37 -2.97 -18.36 -22.76
N LEU A 38 -3.19 -17.24 -23.44
CA LEU A 38 -3.93 -17.21 -24.72
C LEU A 38 -3.16 -17.91 -25.85
N LEU A 39 -1.84 -17.89 -25.80
CA LEU A 39 -0.98 -18.58 -26.80
C LEU A 39 -0.90 -20.10 -26.57
N ARG A 40 -1.32 -20.57 -25.41
CA ARG A 40 -1.37 -22.01 -25.10
C ARG A 40 -2.76 -22.54 -25.43
N GLU A 41 -2.84 -23.59 -26.23
CA GLU A 41 -4.12 -24.13 -26.70
C GLU A 41 -4.91 -24.90 -25.65
N SER A 42 -4.27 -25.43 -24.62
CA SER A 42 -4.93 -26.25 -23.58
C SER A 42 -5.52 -25.38 -22.47
N ILE A 43 -6.85 -25.21 -22.53
CA ILE A 43 -7.63 -24.73 -21.37
C ILE A 43 -8.16 -25.99 -20.66
N PRO A 44 -7.91 -26.18 -19.36
CA PRO A 44 -8.44 -27.31 -18.60
C PRO A 44 -9.97 -27.40 -18.71
N PRO A 45 -10.58 -28.60 -18.59
CA PRO A 45 -12.04 -28.77 -18.62
C PRO A 45 -12.73 -28.01 -17.50
N LYS A 46 -14.03 -27.70 -17.69
CA LYS A 46 -14.82 -26.81 -16.82
C LYS A 46 -15.29 -27.44 -15.50
N LYS A 47 -15.19 -28.73 -15.30
CA LYS A 47 -15.92 -29.44 -14.21
C LYS A 47 -15.06 -30.42 -13.42
N GLU A 48 -13.82 -30.07 -13.12
CA GLU A 48 -13.01 -30.87 -12.20
C GLU A 48 -12.98 -30.20 -10.82
N VAL A 49 -13.25 -30.94 -9.77
CA VAL A 49 -13.03 -30.52 -8.37
C VAL A 49 -11.97 -31.46 -7.82
N PRO A 50 -10.84 -30.96 -7.31
CA PRO A 50 -10.48 -29.53 -7.18
C PRO A 50 -10.20 -28.84 -8.53
N GLN A 51 -10.35 -27.51 -8.57
CA GLN A 51 -9.93 -26.71 -9.71
C GLN A 51 -8.41 -26.51 -9.68
N PHE A 52 -7.79 -26.49 -10.85
CA PHE A 52 -6.33 -26.37 -11.02
C PHE A 52 -5.96 -25.03 -11.69
N PRO A 53 -5.94 -23.92 -10.97
CA PRO A 53 -5.56 -22.64 -11.55
C PRO A 53 -4.08 -22.66 -11.99
N GLN A 54 -3.82 -22.10 -13.16
CA GLN A 54 -2.43 -21.93 -13.65
C GLN A 54 -1.80 -20.63 -13.13
N VAL A 55 -2.60 -19.70 -12.66
CA VAL A 55 -2.15 -18.41 -12.15
C VAL A 55 -2.82 -18.10 -10.82
N ILE A 56 -1.99 -17.78 -9.84
CA ILE A 56 -2.43 -17.26 -8.54
C ILE A 56 -1.89 -15.84 -8.39
N VAL A 57 -2.78 -14.90 -8.08
CA VAL A 57 -2.43 -13.52 -7.73
C VAL A 57 -2.85 -13.26 -6.30
N ILE A 58 -1.89 -13.02 -5.42
CA ILE A 58 -2.13 -12.74 -4.01
C ILE A 58 -2.12 -11.21 -3.81
N ALA A 59 -3.22 -10.69 -3.27
CA ALA A 59 -3.36 -9.29 -2.91
C ALA A 59 -3.52 -9.13 -1.38
N PRO A 60 -2.93 -8.08 -0.76
CA PRO A 60 -2.99 -7.88 0.68
C PRO A 60 -4.37 -7.49 1.19
N THR A 61 -5.20 -6.87 0.36
CA THR A 61 -6.54 -6.41 0.73
C THR A 61 -7.60 -6.86 -0.26
N ARG A 62 -8.84 -6.97 0.21
CA ARG A 62 -10.01 -7.34 -0.60
C ARG A 62 -10.24 -6.35 -1.72
N GLU A 63 -10.14 -5.08 -1.41
CA GLU A 63 -10.35 -3.97 -2.34
C GLU A 63 -9.32 -4.00 -3.48
N LEU A 64 -8.06 -4.33 -3.18
CA LEU A 64 -7.03 -4.50 -4.20
C LEU A 64 -7.29 -5.76 -5.03
N ALA A 65 -7.70 -6.87 -4.41
CA ALA A 65 -8.07 -8.08 -5.13
C ALA A 65 -9.22 -7.80 -6.14
N ILE A 66 -10.27 -7.09 -5.71
CA ILE A 66 -11.39 -6.67 -6.58
C ILE A 66 -10.87 -5.81 -7.72
N GLN A 67 -10.00 -4.85 -7.44
CA GLN A 67 -9.43 -3.97 -8.45
C GLN A 67 -8.58 -4.73 -9.49
N ILE A 68 -7.75 -5.68 -9.05
CA ILE A 68 -6.96 -6.54 -9.96
C ILE A 68 -7.90 -7.40 -10.81
N TYR A 69 -8.95 -7.96 -10.20
CA TYR A 69 -9.96 -8.75 -10.89
C TYR A 69 -10.65 -7.94 -12.00
N ASP A 70 -11.12 -6.74 -11.68
CA ASP A 70 -11.77 -5.86 -12.66
C ASP A 70 -10.84 -5.53 -13.84
N GLN A 71 -9.56 -5.28 -13.55
CA GLN A 71 -8.57 -5.04 -14.62
C GLN A 71 -8.32 -6.30 -15.45
N ALA A 72 -8.20 -7.47 -14.83
CA ALA A 72 -8.03 -8.74 -15.53
C ALA A 72 -9.24 -9.04 -16.44
N LYS A 73 -10.46 -8.81 -15.95
CA LYS A 73 -11.69 -8.93 -16.75
C LYS A 73 -11.70 -7.98 -17.94
N ARG A 74 -11.30 -6.72 -17.75
CA ARG A 74 -11.20 -5.73 -18.86
C ARG A 74 -10.19 -6.16 -19.93
N PHE A 75 -9.04 -6.73 -19.53
CA PHE A 75 -8.04 -7.19 -20.50
C PHE A 75 -8.45 -8.46 -21.26
N THR A 76 -9.47 -9.18 -20.78
CA THR A 76 -9.91 -10.48 -21.32
C THR A 76 -11.31 -10.48 -21.90
N VAL A 77 -12.01 -9.34 -21.96
CA VAL A 77 -13.43 -9.21 -22.30
C VAL A 77 -13.82 -9.93 -23.60
N TYR A 78 -12.95 -10.02 -24.59
CA TYR A 78 -13.19 -10.72 -25.85
C TYR A 78 -12.40 -12.01 -26.01
N THR A 79 -12.01 -12.62 -24.89
CA THR A 79 -11.18 -13.84 -24.91
C THR A 79 -11.85 -15.00 -24.19
N LYS A 80 -11.39 -16.20 -24.49
CA LYS A 80 -11.82 -17.43 -23.79
C LYS A 80 -11.44 -17.46 -22.29
N LEU A 81 -10.58 -16.56 -21.83
CA LEU A 81 -10.18 -16.46 -20.43
C LEU A 81 -11.18 -15.66 -19.58
N PHE A 82 -12.07 -14.89 -20.18
CA PHE A 82 -12.98 -14.00 -19.45
C PHE A 82 -13.73 -14.71 -18.32
N ASP A 83 -14.38 -15.86 -18.60
CA ASP A 83 -15.13 -16.63 -17.61
C ASP A 83 -14.24 -17.49 -16.69
N ARG A 84 -12.95 -17.57 -16.98
CA ARG A 84 -11.98 -18.39 -16.25
C ARG A 84 -11.14 -17.60 -15.25
N ILE A 85 -11.42 -16.31 -15.09
CA ILE A 85 -10.84 -15.48 -14.05
C ILE A 85 -11.81 -15.45 -12.89
N LYS A 86 -11.32 -15.85 -11.71
CA LYS A 86 -12.09 -15.89 -10.48
C LYS A 86 -11.44 -15.07 -9.40
N ILE A 87 -12.26 -14.65 -8.43
CA ILE A 87 -11.80 -13.87 -7.29
C ILE A 87 -12.27 -14.53 -6.00
N THR A 88 -11.41 -14.50 -4.98
CA THR A 88 -11.76 -14.99 -3.64
C THR A 88 -11.16 -14.12 -2.54
N TYR A 89 -11.99 -13.77 -1.56
CA TYR A 89 -11.58 -12.94 -0.42
C TYR A 89 -12.47 -13.19 0.78
N GLY A 90 -11.96 -12.92 1.96
CA GLY A 90 -12.68 -13.10 3.21
C GLY A 90 -13.83 -12.09 3.38
N GLY A 91 -14.88 -12.45 4.15
CA GLY A 91 -16.03 -11.59 4.47
C GLY A 91 -17.12 -11.55 3.41
N ALA A 92 -17.03 -12.37 2.38
CA ALA A 92 -18.11 -12.73 1.47
C ALA A 92 -18.49 -14.21 1.66
N SER A 93 -19.66 -14.64 1.12
CA SER A 93 -20.12 -16.03 1.19
C SER A 93 -19.05 -16.99 0.66
N ILE A 94 -18.79 -18.05 1.41
CA ILE A 94 -17.84 -19.10 1.02
C ILE A 94 -18.41 -19.91 -0.12
N ASP A 95 -19.68 -20.31 0.00
CA ASP A 95 -20.36 -21.19 -0.94
C ASP A 95 -20.51 -20.50 -2.31
N ASP A 96 -20.93 -19.23 -2.35
CA ASP A 96 -21.05 -18.50 -3.61
C ASP A 96 -19.70 -18.38 -4.34
N GLN A 97 -18.59 -18.19 -3.60
CA GLN A 97 -17.26 -18.12 -4.19
C GLN A 97 -16.78 -19.50 -4.66
N ALA A 98 -17.09 -20.55 -3.92
CA ALA A 98 -16.80 -21.93 -4.31
C ALA A 98 -17.53 -22.30 -5.60
N ASP A 99 -18.85 -22.06 -5.65
CA ASP A 99 -19.68 -22.31 -6.83
C ASP A 99 -19.15 -21.57 -8.07
N GLU A 100 -18.68 -20.33 -7.90
CA GLU A 100 -18.08 -19.58 -9.01
C GLU A 100 -16.74 -20.18 -9.47
N ILE A 101 -15.93 -20.68 -8.55
CA ILE A 101 -14.64 -21.32 -8.88
C ILE A 101 -14.87 -22.64 -9.62
N GLU A 102 -15.84 -23.44 -9.19
CA GLU A 102 -16.20 -24.73 -9.82
C GLU A 102 -16.67 -24.59 -11.28
N LYS A 103 -17.19 -23.43 -11.68
CA LYS A 103 -17.53 -23.15 -13.08
C LYS A 103 -16.29 -23.10 -13.99
N GLY A 104 -15.10 -23.23 -13.42
CA GLY A 104 -13.82 -23.26 -14.09
C GLY A 104 -12.94 -22.05 -13.72
N CYS A 105 -11.74 -22.36 -13.23
CA CYS A 105 -10.78 -21.36 -12.76
C CYS A 105 -9.41 -21.59 -13.42
N GLN A 106 -8.90 -20.60 -14.14
CA GLN A 106 -7.55 -20.61 -14.70
C GLN A 106 -6.66 -19.55 -14.09
N ILE A 107 -7.26 -18.42 -13.74
CA ILE A 107 -6.61 -17.33 -13.00
C ILE A 107 -7.43 -17.10 -11.74
N ILE A 108 -6.82 -17.20 -10.57
CA ILE A 108 -7.43 -16.82 -9.31
C ILE A 108 -6.72 -15.62 -8.72
N ILE A 109 -7.49 -14.62 -8.35
CA ILE A 109 -7.04 -13.43 -7.65
C ILE A 109 -7.61 -13.52 -6.24
N ALA A 110 -6.74 -13.49 -5.23
CA ALA A 110 -7.14 -13.87 -3.89
C ALA A 110 -6.53 -12.99 -2.80
N THR A 111 -7.26 -12.86 -1.68
CA THR A 111 -6.61 -12.56 -0.40
C THR A 111 -6.16 -13.87 0.25
N LEU A 112 -5.00 -13.83 0.88
CA LEU A 112 -4.28 -15.02 1.31
C LEU A 112 -5.11 -15.95 2.21
N GLY A 113 -5.76 -15.42 3.26
CA GLY A 113 -6.50 -16.26 4.21
C GLY A 113 -7.64 -17.08 3.56
N ARG A 114 -8.37 -16.50 2.60
CA ARG A 114 -9.43 -17.24 1.88
C ARG A 114 -8.83 -18.21 0.86
N LEU A 115 -7.71 -17.89 0.26
CA LEU A 115 -7.00 -18.79 -0.65
C LEU A 115 -6.58 -20.07 0.09
N VAL A 116 -5.93 -19.90 1.25
CA VAL A 116 -5.53 -21.03 2.12
C VAL A 116 -6.74 -21.86 2.57
N ASP A 117 -7.86 -21.22 2.95
CA ASP A 117 -9.10 -21.92 3.30
C ASP A 117 -9.61 -22.78 2.13
N PHE A 118 -9.56 -22.28 0.89
CA PHE A 118 -10.02 -23.02 -0.28
C PHE A 118 -9.05 -24.13 -0.72
N VAL A 119 -7.77 -23.98 -0.50
CA VAL A 119 -6.79 -25.04 -0.68
C VAL A 119 -7.01 -26.16 0.36
N ASN A 120 -7.17 -25.80 1.63
CA ASN A 120 -7.43 -26.77 2.71
C ASN A 120 -8.76 -27.51 2.57
N ARG A 121 -9.75 -26.93 1.88
CA ARG A 121 -11.05 -27.56 1.56
C ARG A 121 -11.03 -28.34 0.25
N GLU A 122 -9.87 -28.46 -0.39
CA GLU A 122 -9.72 -29.13 -1.70
C GLU A 122 -10.63 -28.56 -2.81
N ILE A 123 -11.02 -27.28 -2.70
CA ILE A 123 -11.74 -26.57 -3.78
C ILE A 123 -10.74 -26.17 -4.87
N ILE A 124 -9.51 -25.83 -4.46
CA ILE A 124 -8.40 -25.43 -5.33
C ILE A 124 -7.20 -26.33 -5.05
N SER A 125 -6.60 -26.90 -6.11
CA SER A 125 -5.28 -27.55 -6.07
C SER A 125 -4.21 -26.62 -6.60
N LEU A 126 -3.02 -26.66 -6.02
CA LEU A 126 -1.87 -25.82 -6.39
C LEU A 126 -0.97 -26.48 -7.43
N GLU A 127 -1.14 -27.76 -7.74
CA GLU A 127 -0.24 -28.58 -8.56
C GLU A 127 0.06 -28.02 -9.97
N GLN A 128 -0.90 -27.31 -10.56
CA GLN A 128 -0.76 -26.76 -11.91
C GLN A 128 -0.36 -25.28 -11.94
N VAL A 129 0.02 -24.70 -10.81
CA VAL A 129 0.42 -23.30 -10.71
C VAL A 129 1.71 -23.05 -11.50
N ARG A 130 1.61 -22.23 -12.53
CA ARG A 130 2.73 -21.81 -13.38
C ARG A 130 3.18 -20.37 -13.12
N TYR A 131 2.27 -19.56 -12.62
CA TYR A 131 2.53 -18.16 -12.27
C TYR A 131 2.01 -17.89 -10.87
N LEU A 132 2.91 -17.46 -10.01
CA LEU A 132 2.60 -16.90 -8.70
C LEU A 132 2.92 -15.42 -8.72
N VAL A 133 1.92 -14.59 -8.43
CA VAL A 133 2.09 -13.14 -8.29
C VAL A 133 1.84 -12.75 -6.84
N ILE A 134 2.81 -12.09 -6.23
CA ILE A 134 2.70 -11.51 -4.89
C ILE A 134 2.66 -9.98 -5.08
N ASP A 135 1.45 -9.41 -5.11
CA ASP A 135 1.29 -7.98 -5.30
C ASP A 135 1.38 -7.26 -3.94
N GLU A 136 2.07 -6.13 -3.93
CA GLU A 136 2.38 -5.35 -2.73
C GLU A 136 3.04 -6.21 -1.62
N ALA A 137 4.15 -6.86 -1.96
CA ALA A 137 4.87 -7.79 -1.08
C ALA A 137 5.25 -7.17 0.28
N ASP A 138 5.63 -5.88 0.30
CA ASP A 138 5.89 -5.13 1.52
C ASP A 138 4.70 -5.12 2.49
N LYS A 139 3.49 -5.20 1.97
CA LYS A 139 2.27 -5.24 2.80
C LYS A 139 1.85 -6.66 3.18
N GLN A 140 2.20 -7.64 2.35
CA GLN A 140 1.99 -9.05 2.69
C GLN A 140 2.87 -9.50 3.87
N LEU A 141 4.00 -8.83 4.09
CA LEU A 141 4.94 -9.09 5.17
C LEU A 141 4.65 -8.30 6.47
N MET A 142 3.57 -7.50 6.49
CA MET A 142 3.17 -6.81 7.72
C MET A 142 2.58 -7.77 8.74
N GLU A 143 2.66 -7.41 10.02
CA GLU A 143 2.18 -8.18 11.17
C GLU A 143 0.83 -8.86 10.92
N GLY A 144 0.78 -10.17 11.12
CA GLY A 144 -0.40 -11.02 11.01
C GLY A 144 -0.62 -11.68 9.63
N PHE A 145 0.11 -11.32 8.58
CA PHE A 145 0.00 -11.97 7.26
C PHE A 145 1.21 -12.81 6.90
N GLU A 146 2.37 -12.53 7.48
CA GLU A 146 3.63 -13.20 7.19
C GLU A 146 3.55 -14.72 7.44
N GLU A 147 2.99 -15.12 8.59
CA GLU A 147 2.85 -16.52 8.97
C GLU A 147 1.96 -17.31 7.98
N CYS A 148 0.84 -16.70 7.58
CA CYS A 148 -0.08 -17.28 6.60
C CYS A 148 0.56 -17.33 5.20
N LEU A 149 1.36 -16.32 4.83
CA LEU A 149 2.10 -16.31 3.56
C LEU A 149 3.14 -17.42 3.55
N ASN A 150 3.91 -17.57 4.61
CA ASN A 150 4.91 -18.62 4.74
C ASN A 150 4.29 -20.01 4.68
N GLN A 151 3.15 -20.23 5.36
CA GLN A 151 2.39 -21.48 5.29
C GLN A 151 1.95 -21.79 3.85
N PHE A 152 1.43 -20.81 3.14
CA PHE A 152 1.02 -20.99 1.72
C PHE A 152 2.22 -21.29 0.82
N LEU A 153 3.33 -20.56 0.99
CA LEU A 153 4.52 -20.71 0.15
C LEU A 153 5.25 -22.05 0.37
N GLN A 154 5.06 -22.66 1.55
CA GLN A 154 5.62 -23.97 1.92
C GLN A 154 4.65 -25.12 1.63
N HIS A 155 3.47 -24.86 1.04
CA HIS A 155 2.50 -25.90 0.73
C HIS A 155 3.11 -26.93 -0.25
N GLN A 156 2.97 -28.23 0.07
CA GLN A 156 3.61 -29.32 -0.66
C GLN A 156 3.23 -29.38 -2.15
N ASP A 157 1.99 -29.04 -2.49
CA ASP A 157 1.48 -29.10 -3.87
C ASP A 157 1.81 -27.83 -4.67
N LEU A 158 2.37 -26.81 -4.05
CA LEU A 158 2.80 -25.63 -4.77
C LEU A 158 4.13 -25.91 -5.50
N PRO A 159 4.18 -25.84 -6.84
CA PRO A 159 5.39 -26.10 -7.58
C PRO A 159 6.55 -25.22 -7.10
N GLY A 160 7.72 -25.81 -6.92
CA GLY A 160 8.92 -25.10 -6.49
C GLY A 160 9.33 -23.97 -7.44
N LYS A 161 10.17 -23.04 -6.96
CA LYS A 161 10.57 -21.84 -7.72
C LYS A 161 11.24 -22.13 -9.09
N SER A 162 11.73 -23.32 -9.30
CA SER A 162 12.29 -23.75 -10.60
C SER A 162 11.23 -24.20 -11.62
N PHE A 163 10.03 -24.51 -11.17
CA PHE A 163 8.94 -25.03 -11.99
C PHE A 163 7.81 -24.05 -12.23
N ARG A 164 7.75 -22.98 -11.43
CA ARG A 164 6.81 -21.86 -11.61
C ARG A 164 7.55 -20.56 -11.90
N ARG A 165 6.84 -19.55 -12.35
CA ARG A 165 7.32 -18.18 -12.41
C ARG A 165 6.73 -17.38 -11.28
N THR A 166 7.59 -16.71 -10.54
CA THR A 166 7.18 -15.85 -9.46
C THR A 166 7.41 -14.39 -9.84
N ILE A 167 6.38 -13.59 -9.72
CA ILE A 167 6.42 -12.15 -9.92
C ILE A 167 6.07 -11.48 -8.59
N MET A 168 6.96 -10.64 -8.12
CA MET A 168 6.71 -9.83 -6.94
C MET A 168 6.62 -8.37 -7.33
N THR A 169 5.68 -7.64 -6.75
CA THR A 169 5.64 -6.20 -6.83
C THR A 169 5.73 -5.60 -5.44
N SER A 170 6.36 -4.44 -5.31
CA SER A 170 6.42 -3.70 -4.05
C SER A 170 6.51 -2.20 -4.31
N ALA A 171 6.15 -1.40 -3.32
CA ALA A 171 6.44 0.03 -3.31
C ALA A 171 7.77 0.34 -2.60
N THR A 172 8.24 -0.57 -1.74
CA THR A 172 9.43 -0.40 -0.92
C THR A 172 10.36 -1.62 -1.02
N MET A 173 11.63 -1.43 -0.69
CA MET A 173 12.64 -2.50 -0.67
C MET A 173 13.14 -2.68 0.76
N THR A 174 12.28 -3.22 1.62
CA THR A 174 12.66 -3.55 2.99
C THR A 174 13.53 -4.81 3.05
N PRO A 175 14.31 -5.04 4.13
CA PRO A 175 15.05 -6.28 4.31
C PRO A 175 14.17 -7.54 4.18
N ASP A 176 12.94 -7.49 4.69
CA ASP A 176 11.99 -8.60 4.62
C ASP A 176 11.54 -8.88 3.17
N VAL A 177 11.31 -7.82 2.37
CA VAL A 177 11.00 -7.96 0.93
C VAL A 177 12.20 -8.57 0.19
N GLN A 178 13.43 -8.17 0.54
CA GLN A 178 14.65 -8.74 -0.04
C GLN A 178 14.78 -10.22 0.30
N LEU A 179 14.53 -10.60 1.55
CA LEU A 179 14.57 -11.98 2.00
C LEU A 179 13.53 -12.83 1.26
N LEU A 180 12.27 -12.38 1.24
CA LEU A 180 11.20 -13.06 0.51
C LEU A 180 11.54 -13.23 -0.99
N ALA A 181 12.09 -12.19 -1.61
CA ALA A 181 12.51 -12.25 -3.01
C ALA A 181 13.61 -13.30 -3.23
N LYS A 182 14.60 -13.35 -2.36
CA LYS A 182 15.68 -14.35 -2.42
C LYS A 182 15.14 -15.78 -2.28
N GLU A 183 14.16 -15.99 -1.44
CA GLU A 183 13.56 -17.32 -1.22
C GLU A 183 12.65 -17.75 -2.37
N GLN A 184 11.84 -16.85 -2.89
CA GLN A 184 10.75 -17.18 -3.81
C GLN A 184 11.07 -16.99 -5.29
N LEU A 185 12.05 -16.15 -5.62
CA LEU A 185 12.47 -15.95 -7.00
C LEU A 185 13.62 -16.90 -7.37
N SER A 186 13.71 -17.24 -8.65
CA SER A 186 14.82 -17.99 -9.19
C SER A 186 16.12 -17.18 -9.19
N ASP A 187 17.27 -17.85 -9.20
CA ASP A 187 18.59 -17.19 -9.21
C ASP A 187 18.81 -16.31 -10.47
N LYS A 188 18.04 -16.56 -11.54
CA LYS A 188 18.05 -15.78 -12.79
C LYS A 188 16.92 -14.75 -12.86
N SER A 189 16.42 -14.30 -11.70
CA SER A 189 15.37 -13.29 -11.63
C SER A 189 15.88 -11.90 -12.00
N TYR A 190 14.96 -11.05 -12.45
CA TYR A 190 15.23 -9.64 -12.73
C TYR A 190 14.67 -8.73 -11.64
N TYR A 191 15.45 -7.73 -11.32
CA TYR A 191 15.05 -6.61 -10.48
C TYR A 191 14.80 -5.39 -11.36
N CYS A 192 13.58 -4.88 -11.33
CA CYS A 192 13.17 -3.69 -12.07
C CYS A 192 12.71 -2.61 -11.10
N GLN A 193 13.47 -1.55 -10.98
CA GLN A 193 13.11 -0.38 -10.16
C GLN A 193 12.80 0.82 -11.06
N VAL A 194 11.72 1.52 -10.75
CA VAL A 194 11.36 2.79 -11.39
C VAL A 194 10.98 3.80 -10.32
N GLY A 195 11.66 4.94 -10.35
CA GLY A 195 11.58 5.97 -9.34
C GLY A 195 12.58 5.76 -8.19
N GLU A 196 12.59 6.69 -7.27
CA GLU A 196 13.39 6.64 -6.05
C GLU A 196 12.58 5.91 -4.97
N LEU A 197 13.23 5.00 -4.24
CA LEU A 197 12.58 4.22 -3.18
C LEU A 197 12.23 5.12 -2.00
N ASN A 198 11.06 4.87 -1.41
CA ASN A 198 10.60 5.56 -0.20
C ASN A 198 10.42 7.08 -0.34
N HIS A 199 10.32 7.59 -1.56
CA HIS A 199 10.11 9.01 -1.83
C HIS A 199 8.63 9.32 -2.06
N ALA A 200 8.20 10.48 -1.63
CA ALA A 200 6.89 10.99 -1.99
C ALA A 200 6.90 11.45 -3.46
N ASN A 201 5.77 11.34 -4.12
CA ASN A 201 5.66 11.81 -5.51
C ASN A 201 5.82 13.33 -5.57
N ARG A 202 6.75 13.83 -6.39
CA ARG A 202 7.03 15.27 -6.58
C ARG A 202 5.82 16.08 -7.07
N ASN A 203 4.82 15.44 -7.66
CA ASN A 203 3.57 16.09 -8.07
C ASN A 203 2.62 16.37 -6.90
N ILE A 204 2.99 16.02 -5.67
CA ILE A 204 2.17 16.25 -4.48
C ILE A 204 2.71 17.46 -3.73
N ARG A 205 1.95 18.56 -3.71
CA ARG A 205 2.25 19.68 -2.85
C ARG A 205 1.90 19.32 -1.41
N GLN A 206 2.86 19.36 -0.52
CA GLN A 206 2.73 18.98 0.88
C GLN A 206 2.67 20.22 1.77
N GLU A 207 1.67 20.30 2.62
CA GLU A 207 1.47 21.38 3.61
C GLU A 207 1.36 20.74 5.00
N ILE A 208 2.25 21.11 5.92
CA ILE A 208 2.18 20.65 7.32
C ILE A 208 1.70 21.79 8.18
N ILE A 209 0.66 21.57 8.96
CA ILE A 209 0.05 22.60 9.83
C ILE A 209 0.16 22.15 11.29
N ARG A 210 0.80 22.97 12.11
CA ARG A 210 0.86 22.74 13.56
C ARG A 210 -0.52 22.84 14.16
N CYS A 211 -0.94 21.81 14.92
CA CYS A 211 -2.28 21.74 15.48
C CYS A 211 -2.27 20.88 16.76
N TYR A 212 -3.00 21.29 17.77
CA TYR A 212 -3.21 20.48 18.97
C TYR A 212 -4.49 19.66 18.87
N SER A 213 -4.54 18.52 19.54
CA SER A 213 -5.65 17.55 19.45
C SER A 213 -7.03 18.16 19.62
N HIS A 214 -7.20 19.11 20.56
CA HIS A 214 -8.49 19.77 20.82
C HIS A 214 -8.95 20.71 19.69
N SER A 215 -8.07 21.17 18.82
CA SER A 215 -8.38 22.10 17.73
C SER A 215 -8.45 21.43 16.35
N LYS A 216 -8.14 20.12 16.24
CA LYS A 216 -8.11 19.38 14.97
C LYS A 216 -9.43 19.49 14.18
N PHE A 217 -10.59 19.37 14.84
CA PHE A 217 -11.87 19.46 14.14
C PHE A 217 -12.14 20.85 13.58
N LYS A 218 -11.84 21.90 14.35
CA LYS A 218 -11.98 23.28 13.86
C LYS A 218 -11.08 23.51 12.64
N LEU A 219 -9.82 23.11 12.74
CA LEU A 219 -8.88 23.24 11.64
C LEU A 219 -9.32 22.43 10.41
N LEU A 220 -9.82 21.20 10.60
CA LEU A 220 -10.35 20.38 9.51
C LEU A 220 -11.48 21.08 8.78
N LYS A 221 -12.42 21.66 9.53
CA LYS A 221 -13.54 22.45 8.97
C LYS A 221 -13.02 23.62 8.15
N ASP A 222 -12.08 24.41 8.69
CA ASP A 222 -11.51 25.57 8.03
C ASP A 222 -10.76 25.16 6.74
N VAL A 223 -10.00 24.06 6.76
CA VAL A 223 -9.29 23.52 5.60
C VAL A 223 -10.25 23.05 4.51
N LEU A 224 -11.34 22.36 4.85
CA LEU A 224 -12.34 21.88 3.89
C LEU A 224 -13.10 23.02 3.20
N GLN A 225 -13.16 24.21 3.81
CA GLN A 225 -13.79 25.40 3.23
C GLN A 225 -12.85 26.25 2.37
N ARG A 226 -11.54 25.93 2.32
CA ARG A 226 -10.59 26.64 1.47
C ARG A 226 -10.98 26.49 0.00
N ALA A 227 -10.79 27.53 -0.79
CA ALA A 227 -11.14 27.56 -2.21
C ALA A 227 -10.43 26.49 -3.04
N ASP A 228 -9.22 26.08 -2.62
CA ASP A 228 -8.40 25.07 -3.28
C ASP A 228 -8.68 23.62 -2.84
N VAL A 229 -9.65 23.41 -1.94
CA VAL A 229 -10.02 22.09 -1.39
C VAL A 229 -11.50 21.77 -1.58
N LYS A 230 -12.40 22.76 -1.40
CA LYS A 230 -13.85 22.59 -1.26
C LYS A 230 -14.55 21.88 -2.42
N ASP A 231 -14.06 22.06 -3.65
CA ASP A 231 -14.70 21.55 -4.87
C ASP A 231 -14.09 20.22 -5.35
N GLY A 232 -13.12 19.69 -4.59
CA GLY A 232 -12.34 18.50 -4.96
C GLY A 232 -12.70 17.26 -4.16
N LYS A 233 -12.44 16.08 -4.76
CA LYS A 233 -12.47 14.82 -4.01
C LYS A 233 -11.38 14.78 -2.96
N THR A 234 -11.77 14.62 -1.71
CA THR A 234 -10.87 14.64 -0.55
C THR A 234 -10.92 13.32 0.22
N ILE A 235 -9.75 12.77 0.52
CA ILE A 235 -9.61 11.66 1.48
C ILE A 235 -9.07 12.22 2.77
N ILE A 236 -9.73 11.89 3.89
CA ILE A 236 -9.31 12.27 5.24
C ILE A 236 -8.84 11.02 5.97
N PHE A 237 -7.59 11.01 6.43
CA PHE A 237 -7.03 9.92 7.22
C PHE A 237 -7.06 10.23 8.71
N VAL A 238 -7.52 9.25 9.48
CA VAL A 238 -7.48 9.21 10.95
C VAL A 238 -6.92 7.87 11.43
N ASN A 239 -6.27 7.85 12.59
CA ASN A 239 -5.66 6.63 13.11
C ASN A 239 -6.67 5.69 13.78
N GLN A 240 -7.76 6.22 14.34
CA GLN A 240 -8.74 5.43 15.09
C GLN A 240 -10.07 5.30 14.33
N ARG A 241 -10.60 4.07 14.29
CA ARG A 241 -11.90 3.77 13.66
C ARG A 241 -13.06 4.61 14.23
N LYS A 242 -13.05 4.84 15.54
CA LYS A 242 -14.06 5.68 16.21
C LYS A 242 -14.07 7.11 15.68
N LEU A 243 -12.91 7.66 15.33
CA LEU A 243 -12.78 9.01 14.79
C LEU A 243 -13.39 9.14 13.40
N CYS A 244 -13.41 8.07 12.58
CA CYS A 244 -14.11 8.09 11.29
C CYS A 244 -15.59 8.47 11.48
N MET A 245 -16.26 7.81 12.41
CA MET A 245 -17.69 8.06 12.70
C MET A 245 -17.91 9.43 13.33
N THR A 246 -17.07 9.79 14.29
CA THR A 246 -17.15 11.08 14.99
C THR A 246 -17.01 12.25 14.00
N TYR A 247 -15.97 12.26 13.19
CA TYR A 247 -15.76 13.33 12.22
C TYR A 247 -16.83 13.33 11.12
N SER A 248 -17.29 12.17 10.66
CA SER A 248 -18.38 12.08 9.70
C SER A 248 -19.66 12.73 10.24
N PHE A 249 -20.04 12.42 11.47
CA PHE A 249 -21.21 13.01 12.13
C PHE A 249 -21.05 14.54 12.33
N GLN A 250 -19.91 14.97 12.83
CA GLN A 250 -19.62 16.38 13.07
C GLN A 250 -19.61 17.22 11.79
N LEU A 251 -19.01 16.69 10.69
CA LEU A 251 -18.95 17.39 9.41
C LEU A 251 -20.34 17.53 8.77
N ARG A 252 -21.18 16.49 8.86
CA ARG A 252 -22.58 16.55 8.39
C ARG A 252 -23.39 17.58 9.16
N ASN A 253 -23.26 17.59 10.48
CA ASN A 253 -23.98 18.56 11.34
C ASN A 253 -23.49 20.00 11.16
N ALA A 254 -22.23 20.18 10.82
CA ALA A 254 -21.66 21.50 10.56
C ALA A 254 -22.03 22.07 9.18
N GLY A 255 -22.68 21.29 8.32
CA GLY A 255 -23.08 21.72 6.97
C GLY A 255 -21.91 22.10 6.06
N VAL A 256 -20.70 21.59 6.36
CA VAL A 256 -19.46 21.96 5.64
C VAL A 256 -19.38 21.31 4.26
N CYS A 257 -20.03 20.18 4.10
CA CYS A 257 -19.99 19.38 2.88
C CYS A 257 -21.28 18.58 2.73
N GLY A 258 -21.58 18.15 1.52
CA GLY A 258 -22.69 17.26 1.20
C GLY A 258 -22.52 15.87 1.79
N ALA A 259 -22.50 14.85 0.96
CA ALA A 259 -22.34 13.46 1.41
C ALA A 259 -20.90 13.15 1.85
N VAL A 260 -20.78 12.57 3.04
CA VAL A 260 -19.52 12.04 3.61
C VAL A 260 -19.68 10.54 3.81
N GLU A 261 -18.72 9.76 3.33
CA GLU A 261 -18.64 8.33 3.61
C GLU A 261 -17.44 8.00 4.47
N THR A 262 -17.51 6.83 5.13
CA THR A 262 -16.43 6.36 5.99
C THR A 262 -15.98 4.96 5.56
N ILE A 263 -14.68 4.65 5.69
CA ILE A 263 -14.17 3.29 5.48
C ILE A 263 -13.19 2.93 6.60
N HIS A 264 -13.53 1.87 7.34
CA HIS A 264 -12.69 1.30 8.41
C HIS A 264 -12.98 -0.19 8.59
N GLY A 265 -12.14 -0.89 9.34
CA GLY A 265 -12.20 -2.36 9.45
C GLY A 265 -13.49 -2.92 10.05
N ASP A 266 -14.21 -2.14 10.87
CA ASP A 266 -15.43 -2.61 11.55
C ASP A 266 -16.71 -2.50 10.66
N ARG A 267 -16.62 -1.85 9.49
CA ARG A 267 -17.76 -1.83 8.55
C ARG A 267 -17.86 -3.14 7.80
N HIS A 268 -19.09 -3.57 7.54
CA HIS A 268 -19.34 -4.71 6.67
C HIS A 268 -18.74 -4.50 5.28
N GLN A 269 -18.30 -5.58 4.65
CA GLN A 269 -17.60 -5.49 3.36
C GLN A 269 -18.46 -4.82 2.28
N GLN A 270 -19.74 -5.18 2.20
CA GLN A 270 -20.69 -4.56 1.25
C GLN A 270 -20.82 -3.04 1.43
N ASP A 271 -20.84 -2.56 2.68
CA ASP A 271 -20.89 -1.12 2.96
C ASP A 271 -19.60 -0.41 2.54
N ARG A 272 -18.45 -1.06 2.71
CA ARG A 272 -17.15 -0.53 2.30
C ARG A 272 -17.05 -0.43 0.77
N GLU A 273 -17.49 -1.45 0.06
CA GLU A 273 -17.55 -1.46 -1.41
C GLU A 273 -18.52 -0.40 -1.93
N THR A 274 -19.67 -0.25 -1.30
CA THR A 274 -20.67 0.77 -1.64
C THR A 274 -20.11 2.18 -1.41
N ALA A 275 -19.48 2.45 -0.26
CA ALA A 275 -18.87 3.74 0.04
C ALA A 275 -17.77 4.10 -0.96
N LEU A 276 -16.93 3.12 -1.30
CA LEU A 276 -15.86 3.31 -2.27
C LEU A 276 -16.39 3.58 -3.68
N ARG A 277 -17.42 2.85 -4.10
CA ARG A 277 -18.09 3.06 -5.39
C ARG A 277 -18.69 4.45 -5.49
N ARG A 278 -19.48 4.87 -4.51
CA ARG A 278 -20.09 6.21 -4.47
C ARG A 278 -19.05 7.33 -4.52
N PHE A 279 -17.91 7.13 -3.82
CA PHE A 279 -16.80 8.07 -3.88
C PHE A 279 -16.12 8.09 -5.26
N LYS A 280 -15.93 6.93 -5.89
CA LYS A 280 -15.37 6.83 -7.26
C LYS A 280 -16.28 7.47 -8.31
N GLU A 281 -17.59 7.29 -8.20
CA GLU A 281 -18.60 7.86 -9.10
C GLU A 281 -18.79 9.37 -8.92
N GLY A 282 -18.42 9.91 -7.75
CA GLY A 282 -18.53 11.34 -7.45
C GLY A 282 -19.79 11.72 -6.69
N ASP A 283 -20.63 10.76 -6.30
CA ASP A 283 -21.80 10.98 -5.44
C ASP A 283 -21.40 11.47 -4.04
N VAL A 284 -20.17 11.19 -3.65
CA VAL A 284 -19.56 11.57 -2.39
C VAL A 284 -18.23 12.24 -2.66
N GLN A 285 -18.02 13.42 -2.08
CA GLN A 285 -16.79 14.19 -2.25
C GLN A 285 -15.78 13.97 -1.13
N ILE A 286 -16.21 13.54 0.05
CA ILE A 286 -15.34 13.33 1.21
C ILE A 286 -15.41 11.88 1.68
N LEU A 287 -14.25 11.26 1.76
CA LEU A 287 -14.07 9.92 2.29
C LEU A 287 -13.18 9.95 3.52
N ILE A 288 -13.70 9.56 4.69
CA ILE A 288 -12.91 9.46 5.92
C ILE A 288 -12.48 8.01 6.12
N ALA A 289 -11.19 7.78 6.31
CA ALA A 289 -10.64 6.45 6.32
C ALA A 289 -9.54 6.25 7.36
N THR A 290 -9.37 5.01 7.79
CA THR A 290 -8.14 4.52 8.43
C THR A 290 -7.15 4.02 7.37
N ASP A 291 -5.96 3.57 7.78
CA ASP A 291 -4.91 3.03 6.88
C ASP A 291 -5.36 1.86 6.00
N LEU A 292 -6.52 1.28 6.26
CA LEU A 292 -7.12 0.27 5.39
C LEU A 292 -7.20 0.73 3.92
N ILE A 293 -7.53 2.03 3.68
CA ILE A 293 -7.51 2.63 2.33
C ILE A 293 -6.13 3.18 1.95
N GLY A 294 -5.30 3.50 2.90
CA GLY A 294 -3.93 3.97 2.64
C GLY A 294 -3.10 2.98 1.84
N ARG A 295 -3.60 1.76 1.63
CA ARG A 295 -2.85 0.67 1.01
C ARG A 295 -3.55 0.13 -0.24
N GLY A 296 -2.89 0.22 -1.39
CA GLY A 296 -3.21 -0.49 -2.62
C GLY A 296 -4.44 -0.08 -3.42
N ILE A 297 -5.41 0.62 -2.85
CA ILE A 297 -6.63 0.98 -3.55
C ILE A 297 -6.39 2.13 -4.52
N HIS A 298 -6.69 1.90 -5.79
CA HIS A 298 -6.71 2.98 -6.78
C HIS A 298 -8.04 3.72 -6.70
N ILE A 299 -7.98 4.96 -6.27
CA ILE A 299 -9.11 5.89 -6.32
C ILE A 299 -8.73 6.98 -7.32
N PRO A 300 -9.46 7.09 -8.43
CA PRO A 300 -9.18 8.13 -9.43
C PRO A 300 -9.62 9.51 -8.93
N ASN A 301 -8.97 10.54 -9.45
CA ASN A 301 -9.37 11.94 -9.29
C ASN A 301 -9.43 12.45 -7.83
N VAL A 302 -8.59 11.92 -6.94
CA VAL A 302 -8.41 12.49 -5.61
C VAL A 302 -7.50 13.72 -5.74
N GLN A 303 -8.03 14.88 -5.41
CA GLN A 303 -7.28 16.14 -5.46
C GLN A 303 -6.54 16.39 -4.15
N THR A 304 -7.20 16.12 -3.01
CA THR A 304 -6.64 16.43 -1.71
C THR A 304 -6.62 15.21 -0.79
N VAL A 305 -5.52 15.05 -0.07
CA VAL A 305 -5.40 14.13 1.07
C VAL A 305 -5.20 14.96 2.33
N ILE A 306 -5.99 14.71 3.36
CA ILE A 306 -5.84 15.37 4.66
C ILE A 306 -5.49 14.31 5.69
N ASN A 307 -4.32 14.40 6.32
CA ASN A 307 -3.97 13.60 7.48
C ASN A 307 -4.35 14.38 8.74
N VAL A 308 -5.51 14.10 9.30
CA VAL A 308 -5.94 14.67 10.60
C VAL A 308 -5.10 14.10 11.73
N ASP A 309 -4.73 12.82 11.60
CA ASP A 309 -3.75 12.17 12.45
C ASP A 309 -2.60 11.68 11.57
N LEU A 310 -1.36 12.00 11.95
CA LEU A 310 -0.19 11.45 11.31
C LEU A 310 -0.04 9.95 11.66
N PRO A 311 0.43 9.11 10.74
CA PRO A 311 0.73 7.72 11.04
C PRO A 311 2.04 7.62 11.83
N GLU A 312 2.27 6.48 12.49
CA GLU A 312 3.50 6.24 13.24
C GLU A 312 4.73 6.02 12.35
N LYS A 313 4.50 5.46 11.15
CA LYS A 313 5.56 5.14 10.19
C LYS A 313 5.54 6.10 9.00
N ILE A 314 6.72 6.58 8.61
CA ILE A 314 6.86 7.50 7.47
C ILE A 314 6.40 6.87 6.15
N LEU A 315 6.57 5.57 5.98
CA LEU A 315 6.09 4.86 4.80
C LEU A 315 4.57 4.89 4.69
N ASP A 316 3.85 4.81 5.80
CA ASP A 316 2.39 4.95 5.79
C ASP A 316 1.97 6.38 5.43
N TYR A 317 2.73 7.38 5.87
CA TYR A 317 2.55 8.77 5.44
C TYR A 317 2.68 8.90 3.92
N ILE A 318 3.76 8.39 3.35
CA ILE A 318 4.01 8.40 1.90
C ILE A 318 2.89 7.65 1.15
N ASN A 319 2.46 6.52 1.67
CA ASN A 319 1.35 5.73 1.10
C ASN A 319 0.01 6.49 1.14
N ARG A 320 -0.27 7.21 2.22
CA ARG A 320 -1.49 8.02 2.36
C ARG A 320 -1.48 9.19 1.37
N ILE A 321 -0.42 9.98 1.33
CA ILE A 321 -0.34 11.12 0.42
C ILE A 321 -0.31 10.67 -1.04
N GLY A 322 0.27 9.51 -1.35
CA GLY A 322 0.25 8.87 -2.66
C GLY A 322 -1.15 8.44 -3.16
N ARG A 323 -2.23 8.73 -2.42
CA ARG A 323 -3.60 8.62 -2.95
C ARG A 323 -3.95 9.75 -3.90
N THR A 324 -3.23 10.86 -3.85
CA THR A 324 -3.31 11.98 -4.82
C THR A 324 -2.03 12.07 -5.67
N GLY A 325 -1.94 13.03 -6.56
CA GLY A 325 -0.76 13.28 -7.40
C GLY A 325 -0.44 12.20 -8.43
N ARG A 326 -1.43 11.43 -8.91
CA ARG A 326 -1.22 10.29 -9.79
C ARG A 326 -1.28 10.67 -11.27
N ILE A 327 -0.43 10.00 -12.08
CA ILE A 327 -0.38 10.03 -13.56
C ILE A 327 -0.70 11.41 -14.15
N GLY A 328 0.26 12.34 -14.07
CA GLY A 328 0.16 13.64 -14.75
C GLY A 328 -0.76 14.67 -14.09
N HIS A 329 -1.33 14.38 -12.93
CA HIS A 329 -2.12 15.31 -12.15
C HIS A 329 -1.37 15.77 -10.92
N ASN A 330 -1.43 17.07 -10.63
CA ASN A 330 -0.93 17.62 -9.37
C ASN A 330 -1.91 17.27 -8.24
N GLY A 331 -1.36 16.87 -7.10
CA GLY A 331 -2.10 16.58 -5.90
C GLY A 331 -1.76 17.52 -4.75
N LYS A 332 -2.61 17.55 -3.73
CA LYS A 332 -2.36 18.30 -2.49
C LYS A 332 -2.46 17.37 -1.29
N SER A 333 -1.50 17.48 -0.37
CA SER A 333 -1.55 16.84 0.93
C SER A 333 -1.48 17.89 2.03
N ILE A 334 -2.40 17.82 3.00
CA ILE A 334 -2.42 18.70 4.17
C ILE A 334 -2.36 17.80 5.40
N SER A 335 -1.38 18.00 6.26
CA SER A 335 -1.17 17.14 7.42
C SER A 335 -1.10 17.95 8.70
N PHE A 336 -1.86 17.51 9.70
CA PHE A 336 -1.91 18.15 11.01
C PHE A 336 -0.84 17.52 11.90
N TYR A 337 0.08 18.33 12.35
CA TYR A 337 1.17 17.94 13.23
C TYR A 337 0.87 18.38 14.66
N ASP A 338 0.72 17.43 15.57
CA ASP A 338 0.53 17.69 17.01
C ASP A 338 1.87 17.46 17.75
N PRO A 339 2.53 18.52 18.25
CA PRO A 339 3.81 18.38 18.93
C PRO A 339 3.80 17.40 20.11
N SER A 340 2.64 17.21 20.72
CA SER A 340 2.48 16.33 21.89
C SER A 340 2.48 14.84 21.52
N ASN A 341 2.14 14.51 20.26
CA ASN A 341 1.96 13.13 19.82
C ASN A 341 2.90 12.74 18.67
N ASP A 342 3.31 13.70 17.85
CA ASP A 342 3.96 13.45 16.56
C ASP A 342 5.46 13.80 16.55
N SER A 343 6.08 14.04 17.71
CA SER A 343 7.47 14.50 17.83
C SER A 343 8.47 13.57 17.11
N ILE A 344 8.24 12.26 17.14
CA ILE A 344 9.08 11.25 16.46
C ILE A 344 9.01 11.39 14.93
N MET A 345 7.90 11.92 14.41
CA MET A 345 7.72 12.12 12.97
C MET A 345 8.38 13.39 12.44
N ALA A 346 8.76 14.34 13.30
CA ALA A 346 9.30 15.64 12.89
C ALA A 346 10.50 15.52 11.95
N GLU A 347 11.54 14.78 12.37
CA GLU A 347 12.74 14.57 11.57
C GLU A 347 12.45 13.86 10.25
N ARG A 348 11.61 12.83 10.29
CA ARG A 348 11.23 12.05 9.10
C ARG A 348 10.44 12.88 8.10
N LEU A 349 9.54 13.74 8.56
CA LEU A 349 8.80 14.69 7.72
C LEU A 349 9.74 15.73 7.10
N CYS A 350 10.68 16.28 7.87
CA CYS A 350 11.70 17.19 7.34
C CYS A 350 12.48 16.54 6.18
N LYS A 351 12.91 15.30 6.34
CA LYS A 351 13.62 14.55 5.28
C LYS A 351 12.75 14.40 4.03
N VAL A 352 11.50 13.95 4.19
CA VAL A 352 10.55 13.77 3.05
C VAL A 352 10.27 15.10 2.35
N LEU A 353 10.06 16.19 3.07
CA LEU A 353 9.80 17.51 2.50
C LEU A 353 11.03 18.01 1.71
N ALA A 354 12.22 17.91 2.30
CA ALA A 354 13.47 18.33 1.67
C ALA A 354 13.77 17.54 0.38
N GLN A 355 13.59 16.21 0.41
CA GLN A 355 13.78 15.34 -0.76
C GLN A 355 12.84 15.66 -1.93
N ASN A 356 11.70 16.29 -1.66
CA ASN A 356 10.69 16.63 -2.66
C ASN A 356 10.63 18.13 -2.97
N ASP A 357 11.66 18.90 -2.63
CA ASP A 357 11.74 20.34 -2.84
C ASP A 357 10.52 21.10 -2.27
N GLN A 358 9.98 20.62 -1.14
CA GLN A 358 8.83 21.24 -0.46
C GLN A 358 9.34 22.23 0.62
N GLU A 359 8.48 23.21 0.93
CA GLU A 359 8.74 24.17 1.99
C GLU A 359 8.84 23.49 3.36
N LEU A 360 9.92 23.77 4.09
CA LEU A 360 10.15 23.27 5.44
C LEU A 360 9.59 24.30 6.44
N PRO A 361 8.52 23.99 7.19
CA PRO A 361 8.02 24.88 8.22
C PRO A 361 9.02 25.07 9.36
N ASP A 362 9.26 26.31 9.80
CA ASP A 362 10.21 26.63 10.86
C ASP A 362 9.98 25.84 12.16
N PHE A 363 8.70 25.66 12.53
CA PHE A 363 8.36 24.91 13.74
C PHE A 363 8.83 23.45 13.67
N LEU A 364 8.75 22.82 12.48
CA LEU A 364 9.12 21.42 12.30
C LEU A 364 10.65 21.24 12.43
N THR A 365 11.41 22.20 11.92
CA THR A 365 12.86 22.24 12.06
C THR A 365 13.27 22.44 13.53
N GLN A 366 12.58 23.31 14.25
CA GLN A 366 12.81 23.53 15.69
C GLN A 366 12.50 22.28 16.52
N GLU A 367 11.37 21.60 16.25
CA GLU A 367 10.98 20.35 16.93
C GLU A 367 12.02 19.24 16.68
N THR A 368 12.51 19.11 15.45
CA THR A 368 13.58 18.15 15.11
C THR A 368 14.83 18.42 15.93
N PHE A 369 15.25 19.68 16.03
CA PHE A 369 16.41 20.06 16.83
C PHE A 369 16.25 19.76 18.32
N MET A 370 15.08 20.07 18.88
CA MET A 370 14.79 19.82 20.29
C MET A 370 14.75 18.32 20.62
N HIS A 371 14.12 17.51 19.75
CA HIS A 371 14.04 16.06 19.92
C HIS A 371 15.42 15.40 19.86
N ASN A 372 16.26 15.77 18.91
CA ASN A 372 17.63 15.27 18.81
C ASN A 372 18.46 15.65 20.05
N ARG A 373 18.32 16.89 20.55
CA ARG A 373 19.01 17.33 21.78
C ARG A 373 18.60 16.53 23.02
N GLU A 374 17.34 16.19 23.14
CA GLU A 374 16.83 15.34 24.23
C GLU A 374 17.34 13.90 24.12
N ARG A 375 17.31 13.33 22.92
CA ARG A 375 17.85 11.99 22.63
C ARG A 375 19.34 11.90 22.98
N TYR A 376 20.15 12.89 22.60
CA TYR A 376 21.59 12.95 22.96
C TYR A 376 21.78 13.05 24.47
N ARG A 377 20.94 13.81 25.20
CA ARG A 377 21.01 13.90 26.65
C ARG A 377 20.69 12.57 27.33
N GLN A 378 19.68 11.85 26.87
CA GLN A 378 19.30 10.54 27.38
C GLN A 378 20.40 9.50 27.16
N ILE A 379 21.00 9.47 25.95
CA ILE A 379 22.11 8.59 25.64
C ILE A 379 23.31 8.90 26.55
N ALA A 380 23.67 10.16 26.72
CA ALA A 380 24.76 10.56 27.60
C ALA A 380 24.51 10.16 29.07
N GLN A 381 23.29 10.33 29.58
CA GLN A 381 22.91 9.88 30.93
C GLN A 381 22.95 8.36 31.10
N THR A 382 22.49 7.62 30.08
CA THR A 382 22.52 6.14 30.10
C THR A 382 23.96 5.63 30.06
N THR A 383 24.83 6.26 29.28
CA THR A 383 26.26 5.91 29.21
C THR A 383 26.99 6.24 30.53
N MET A 384 26.66 7.35 31.18
CA MET A 384 27.19 7.67 32.51
C MET A 384 26.74 6.68 33.59
N ASN A 385 25.47 6.26 33.55
CA ASN A 385 24.90 5.31 34.50
C ASN A 385 25.39 3.86 34.32
N SER A 386 25.84 3.49 33.09
CA SER A 386 26.36 2.17 32.75
C SER A 386 27.84 1.95 33.11
N GLY A 387 28.54 2.97 33.64
CA GLY A 387 29.94 2.84 34.07
C GLY A 387 30.96 2.61 32.97
N MET A 388 30.60 2.77 31.71
CA MET A 388 31.56 2.74 30.58
C MET A 388 32.30 4.07 30.47
N TYR A 389 33.51 4.12 30.98
CA TYR A 389 34.45 5.21 30.75
C TYR A 389 34.86 5.17 29.26
N LEU A 390 34.37 6.12 28.48
CA LEU A 390 34.99 6.44 27.19
C LEU A 390 36.19 7.31 27.46
N GLU A 391 37.38 6.78 27.19
CA GLU A 391 38.60 7.55 27.16
C GLU A 391 38.44 8.76 26.22
N SER A 392 38.76 9.93 26.76
CA SER A 392 38.71 11.21 26.10
C SER A 392 39.56 11.22 24.84
N ARG A 393 38.98 11.27 23.67
CA ARG A 393 39.60 11.85 22.50
C ARG A 393 39.22 13.34 22.44
N SER A 394 40.14 14.15 23.00
CA SER A 394 40.21 15.56 22.76
C SER A 394 40.54 15.80 21.29
N ASN A 395 39.56 16.21 20.48
CA ASN A 395 39.71 17.04 19.26
C ASN A 395 38.36 17.06 18.50
N LEU A 396 37.49 17.94 18.92
CA LEU A 396 36.38 18.41 18.07
C LEU A 396 35.98 19.82 18.57
N CYS A 397 36.79 20.81 18.23
CA CYS A 397 36.39 22.22 18.21
C CYS A 397 36.44 22.70 16.77
N GLY A 398 35.29 22.98 16.18
CA GLY A 398 35.11 23.70 14.93
C GLY A 398 33.62 23.89 14.65
N PRO A 399 33.17 25.13 14.36
CA PRO A 399 31.77 25.36 14.02
C PRO A 399 31.55 25.02 12.54
N GLY A 400 31.22 23.77 12.27
CA GLY A 400 30.77 23.32 10.96
C GLY A 400 29.47 22.58 11.15
N ILE A 401 28.48 22.94 10.40
CA ILE A 401 27.23 22.17 10.28
C ILE A 401 27.63 20.77 9.82
N PRO A 402 27.33 19.70 10.58
CA PRO A 402 27.63 18.34 10.10
C PRO A 402 26.81 18.08 8.84
N GLY A 403 27.50 17.73 7.76
CA GLY A 403 26.88 17.23 6.55
C GLY A 403 26.03 16.00 6.89
N PHE A 404 24.86 15.93 6.32
CA PHE A 404 23.96 14.79 6.42
C PHE A 404 24.63 13.59 5.74
N ASP A 405 25.11 12.64 6.52
CA ASP A 405 25.46 11.32 6.00
C ASP A 405 24.18 10.57 5.65
N LEU A 406 24.03 10.24 4.37
CA LEU A 406 22.84 9.64 3.77
C LEU A 406 22.80 8.10 3.91
N ASP A 407 23.72 7.48 4.65
CA ASP A 407 24.00 6.04 4.54
C ASP A 407 23.65 5.18 5.77
N GLU A 408 22.97 5.67 6.80
CA GLU A 408 22.60 4.78 7.92
C GLU A 408 21.10 4.78 8.27
N GLU A 409 20.51 3.61 8.06
CA GLU A 409 19.26 3.02 8.61
C GLU A 409 17.92 3.68 8.22
N TRP A 410 17.33 3.06 7.22
CA TRP A 410 15.89 3.12 6.92
C TRP A 410 15.15 1.90 7.47
#